data_4c08db6ae6ee39c2fad7137d5b7d3ce0
#
_entry.id   4c08db6ae6ee39c2fad7137d5b7d3ce0
#
_cell.length_a   1.000
_cell.length_b   1.000
_cell.length_c   1.000
_cell.angle_alpha   90.00
_cell.angle_beta   90.00
_cell.angle_gamma   90.00
#
_symmetry.space_group_name_H-M   'P 1'
#
loop_
_entity.id
_entity.type
_entity.pdbx_description
1 polymer ?
#
loop_
_entity_poly.entity_id
_entity_poly.type
_entity_poly.pdbx_seq_one_letter_code
_entity_poly.pdbx_strand_id
1 'polypeptide(L)'
;NDVFSSGDFSSGSYIRDKYSSRELYTPKYPITDTAKIENIEKIILYKLSSMTENDLRNIPDVQEGFENRIIKAVQNTNNFNELCEKLKTKRYTMSRIRRIICRAILGIDNSVKEISVPYIRVLGFTEKGSKLLKEIKKNGTLPLITNVKTGYDNLDNNGKKILGIENLATRLWSLASCNNTILNNEFTPQIIKG
;
A
#
# COMPACT_ATOMS: atom_id res chain seq x y z
N ASN A 1 -6.33 13.56 -22.09
CA ASN A 1 -5.60 12.45 -21.49
C ASN A 1 -5.74 11.26 -22.41
N ASP A 2 -4.83 11.16 -23.36
CA ASP A 2 -4.84 10.11 -24.35
C ASP A 2 -4.46 8.78 -23.68
N VAL A 3 -5.37 7.84 -23.79
CA VAL A 3 -5.19 6.48 -23.34
C VAL A 3 -4.35 5.77 -24.39
N PHE A 4 -3.05 5.73 -24.21
CA PHE A 4 -2.16 5.03 -25.12
C PHE A 4 -2.22 3.52 -24.88
N SER A 5 -2.69 2.79 -25.89
CA SER A 5 -2.32 1.40 -26.11
C SER A 5 -1.18 1.38 -27.12
N SER A 6 0.05 1.13 -26.71
CA SER A 6 1.13 0.86 -27.63
C SER A 6 1.34 -0.64 -27.68
N GLY A 7 0.97 -1.26 -28.81
CA GLY A 7 1.29 -2.63 -29.21
C GLY A 7 1.20 -3.72 -28.13
N ASP A 8 2.22 -3.89 -27.33
CA ASP A 8 2.33 -5.02 -26.40
C ASP A 8 2.05 -4.69 -24.91
N PHE A 9 1.86 -3.41 -24.55
CA PHE A 9 1.65 -3.00 -23.16
C PHE A 9 0.54 -1.95 -23.02
N SER A 10 -0.43 -2.26 -22.20
CA SER A 10 -1.51 -1.33 -21.84
C SER A 10 -1.16 -0.54 -20.58
N SER A 11 -1.46 0.76 -20.57
CA SER A 11 -1.27 1.59 -19.36
C SER A 11 -2.16 1.12 -18.21
N GLY A 12 -1.72 1.32 -16.97
CA GLY A 12 -2.51 0.96 -15.79
C GLY A 12 -3.88 1.66 -15.74
N SER A 13 -4.01 2.86 -16.31
CA SER A 13 -5.30 3.56 -16.43
C SER A 13 -6.20 2.86 -17.46
N TYR A 14 -5.67 2.54 -18.63
CA TYR A 14 -6.39 1.81 -19.66
C TYR A 14 -6.89 0.44 -19.15
N ILE A 15 -6.02 -0.30 -18.43
CA ILE A 15 -6.40 -1.58 -17.82
C ILE A 15 -7.55 -1.41 -16.83
N ARG A 16 -7.52 -0.41 -15.95
CA ARG A 16 -8.60 -0.17 -14.99
C ARG A 16 -9.93 0.18 -15.66
N ASP A 17 -9.90 0.99 -16.70
CA ASP A 17 -11.11 1.42 -17.43
C ASP A 17 -11.73 0.30 -18.26
N LYS A 18 -10.90 -0.62 -18.76
CA LYS A 18 -11.29 -1.74 -19.63
C LYS A 18 -11.36 -3.10 -18.94
N TYR A 19 -11.13 -3.14 -17.63
CA TYR A 19 -11.07 -4.40 -16.89
C TYR A 19 -12.34 -5.28 -17.02
N SER A 20 -13.51 -4.68 -17.29
CA SER A 20 -14.76 -5.38 -17.55
C SER A 20 -14.83 -6.05 -18.92
N SER A 21 -13.98 -5.70 -19.87
CA SER A 21 -14.06 -6.13 -21.27
C SER A 21 -13.09 -7.25 -21.63
N ARG A 22 -12.68 -8.13 -20.79
CA ARG A 22 -11.87 -9.37 -20.99
C ARG A 22 -10.88 -9.43 -22.18
N GLU A 23 -10.74 -8.39 -22.98
CA GLU A 23 -9.93 -8.29 -24.20
C GLU A 23 -8.56 -7.65 -23.97
N LEU A 24 -8.13 -7.56 -22.71
CA LEU A 24 -6.91 -6.87 -22.34
C LEU A 24 -5.71 -7.79 -22.45
N TYR A 25 -4.68 -7.27 -23.09
CA TYR A 25 -3.32 -7.83 -23.05
C TYR A 25 -2.77 -7.66 -21.63
N THR A 26 -3.18 -8.56 -20.73
CA THR A 26 -2.58 -8.71 -19.41
C THR A 26 -1.52 -9.79 -19.48
N PRO A 27 -0.41 -9.65 -18.72
CA PRO A 27 0.50 -10.78 -18.57
C PRO A 27 -0.29 -12.02 -18.12
N LYS A 28 0.16 -13.22 -18.49
CA LYS A 28 -0.50 -14.54 -18.32
C LYS A 28 -1.05 -14.87 -16.90
N TYR A 29 -1.06 -13.92 -15.98
CA TYR A 29 -1.59 -14.11 -14.63
C TYR A 29 -3.05 -13.66 -14.61
N PRO A 30 -3.98 -14.57 -14.29
CA PRO A 30 -5.36 -14.18 -14.13
C PRO A 30 -5.45 -13.17 -12.98
N ILE A 31 -5.93 -11.97 -13.26
CA ILE A 31 -6.33 -11.04 -12.21
C ILE A 31 -7.63 -11.59 -11.64
N THR A 32 -7.52 -12.36 -10.58
CA THR A 32 -8.65 -13.05 -9.95
C THR A 32 -9.39 -12.15 -8.97
N ASP A 33 -8.77 -11.06 -8.55
CA ASP A 33 -9.34 -10.18 -7.54
C ASP A 33 -8.94 -8.71 -7.72
N THR A 34 -9.88 -7.81 -7.46
CA THR A 34 -9.66 -6.37 -7.52
C THR A 34 -10.00 -5.73 -6.18
N ALA A 35 -9.03 -5.06 -5.60
CA ALA A 35 -9.25 -4.24 -4.41
C ALA A 35 -9.70 -2.83 -4.83
N LYS A 36 -10.80 -2.35 -4.24
CA LYS A 36 -11.33 -1.00 -4.45
C LYS A 36 -11.29 -0.25 -3.12
N ILE A 37 -10.76 0.96 -3.14
CA ILE A 37 -10.64 1.78 -1.93
C ILE A 37 -12.02 2.15 -1.36
N GLU A 38 -13.03 2.20 -2.20
CA GLU A 38 -14.41 2.45 -1.82
C GLU A 38 -14.97 1.36 -0.90
N ASN A 39 -14.49 0.12 -1.02
CA ASN A 39 -14.93 -0.98 -0.15
C ASN A 39 -14.50 -0.80 1.31
N ILE A 40 -13.50 0.02 1.57
CA ILE A 40 -13.00 0.34 2.91
C ILE A 40 -13.27 1.79 3.32
N GLU A 41 -14.16 2.50 2.62
CA GLU A 41 -14.43 3.92 2.89
C GLU A 41 -14.87 4.21 4.33
N LYS A 42 -15.66 3.34 4.95
CA LYS A 42 -16.07 3.50 6.35
C LYS A 42 -14.91 3.36 7.32
N ILE A 43 -13.95 2.48 7.02
CA ILE A 43 -12.72 2.34 7.80
C ILE A 43 -11.87 3.61 7.66
N ILE A 44 -11.77 4.15 6.45
CA ILE A 44 -11.05 5.41 6.17
C ILE A 44 -11.67 6.56 6.97
N LEU A 45 -12.98 6.76 6.85
CA LEU A 45 -13.70 7.84 7.54
C LEU A 45 -13.58 7.70 9.06
N TYR A 46 -13.76 6.48 9.60
CA TYR A 46 -13.59 6.21 11.04
C TYR A 46 -12.16 6.56 11.50
N LYS A 47 -11.14 6.06 10.78
CA LYS A 47 -9.75 6.33 11.14
C LYS A 47 -9.43 7.82 11.14
N LEU A 48 -9.81 8.54 10.09
CA LEU A 48 -9.57 9.97 9.99
C LEU A 48 -10.35 10.78 11.05
N SER A 49 -11.58 10.36 11.40
CA SER A 49 -12.37 11.01 12.45
C SER A 49 -11.80 10.82 13.86
N SER A 50 -11.03 9.75 14.08
CA SER A 50 -10.38 9.45 15.36
C SER A 50 -8.99 10.09 15.51
N MET A 51 -8.45 10.72 14.46
CA MET A 51 -7.13 11.36 14.49
C MET A 51 -7.23 12.79 15.02
N THR A 52 -6.26 13.16 15.85
CA THR A 52 -6.09 14.54 16.30
C THR A 52 -5.47 15.41 15.20
N GLU A 53 -5.56 16.74 15.36
CA GLU A 53 -4.87 17.69 14.48
C GLU A 53 -3.36 17.41 14.40
N ASN A 54 -2.75 17.07 15.52
CA ASN A 54 -1.32 16.75 15.57
C ASN A 54 -0.98 15.46 14.84
N ASP A 55 -1.82 14.41 14.95
CA ASP A 55 -1.62 13.17 14.20
C ASP A 55 -1.66 13.43 12.70
N LEU A 56 -2.65 14.21 12.23
CA LEU A 56 -2.79 14.56 10.83
C LEU A 56 -1.63 15.41 10.32
N ARG A 57 -1.16 16.37 11.11
CA ARG A 57 0.00 17.22 10.77
C ARG A 57 1.29 16.41 10.63
N ASN A 58 1.41 15.32 11.38
CA ASN A 58 2.58 14.44 11.33
C ASN A 58 2.60 13.48 10.13
N ILE A 59 1.54 13.44 9.31
CA ILE A 59 1.52 12.64 8.09
C ILE A 59 2.39 13.33 7.01
N PRO A 60 3.30 12.59 6.34
CA PRO A 60 4.06 13.14 5.23
C PRO A 60 3.17 13.77 4.15
N ASP A 61 3.59 14.89 3.58
CA ASP A 61 2.87 15.70 2.59
C ASP A 61 1.70 16.54 3.14
N VAL A 62 1.28 16.40 4.39
CA VAL A 62 0.36 17.33 5.05
C VAL A 62 1.14 18.59 5.42
N GLN A 63 0.67 19.74 4.98
CA GLN A 63 1.24 21.05 5.27
C GLN A 63 0.24 21.85 6.10
N GLU A 64 0.73 22.85 6.80
CA GLU A 64 -0.04 23.68 7.70
C GLU A 64 -1.39 24.13 7.13
N GLY A 65 -2.45 23.91 7.92
CA GLY A 65 -3.83 24.22 7.59
C GLY A 65 -4.58 23.10 6.84
N PHE A 66 -3.88 22.11 6.28
CA PHE A 66 -4.54 21.00 5.57
C PHE A 66 -5.14 19.98 6.54
N GLU A 67 -4.55 19.78 7.71
CA GLU A 67 -5.08 18.99 8.83
C GLU A 67 -6.48 19.46 9.23
N ASN A 68 -6.68 20.76 9.37
CA ASN A 68 -7.98 21.36 9.72
C ASN A 68 -9.01 21.15 8.60
N ARG A 69 -8.55 21.19 7.34
CA ARG A 69 -9.42 20.90 6.20
C ARG A 69 -9.85 19.44 6.19
N ILE A 70 -8.96 18.50 6.54
CA ILE A 70 -9.29 17.07 6.66
C ILE A 70 -10.35 16.88 7.74
N ILE A 71 -10.16 17.43 8.94
CA ILE A 71 -11.11 17.32 10.06
C ILE A 71 -12.50 17.82 9.65
N LYS A 72 -12.59 19.02 9.07
CA LYS A 72 -13.86 19.58 8.60
C LYS A 72 -14.51 18.76 7.50
N ALA A 73 -13.72 18.23 6.55
CA ALA A 73 -14.22 17.43 5.45
C ALA A 73 -14.81 16.10 5.95
N VAL A 74 -14.12 15.42 6.86
CA VAL A 74 -14.56 14.12 7.40
C VAL A 74 -15.89 14.24 8.16
N GLN A 75 -16.07 15.32 8.93
CA GLN A 75 -17.32 15.57 9.67
C GLN A 75 -18.55 15.75 8.78
N ASN A 76 -18.35 16.14 7.52
CA ASN A 76 -19.40 16.49 6.58
C ASN A 76 -19.45 15.57 5.36
N THR A 77 -18.94 14.34 5.47
CA THR A 77 -18.78 13.43 4.33
C THR A 77 -19.16 12.01 4.70
N ASN A 78 -19.84 11.31 3.78
CA ASN A 78 -20.30 9.95 3.99
C ASN A 78 -19.59 8.91 3.12
N ASN A 79 -18.79 9.32 2.15
CA ASN A 79 -18.10 8.43 1.22
C ASN A 79 -16.72 8.98 0.82
N PHE A 80 -15.88 8.09 0.29
CA PHE A 80 -14.50 8.38 -0.06
C PHE A 80 -14.34 9.42 -1.19
N ASN A 81 -15.18 9.34 -2.21
CA ASN A 81 -15.07 10.23 -3.36
C ASN A 81 -15.44 11.68 -2.99
N GLU A 82 -16.52 11.86 -2.22
CA GLU A 82 -16.91 13.16 -1.69
C GLU A 82 -15.83 13.77 -0.80
N LEU A 83 -15.21 12.95 0.07
CA LEU A 83 -14.08 13.38 0.88
C LEU A 83 -12.93 13.92 0.00
N CYS A 84 -12.55 13.17 -1.03
CA CYS A 84 -11.49 13.57 -1.94
C CYS A 84 -11.81 14.89 -2.68
N GLU A 85 -13.03 15.07 -3.14
CA GLU A 85 -13.43 16.32 -3.82
C GLU A 85 -13.44 17.53 -2.87
N LYS A 86 -13.88 17.37 -1.61
CA LYS A 86 -13.81 18.45 -0.59
C LYS A 86 -12.37 18.82 -0.23
N LEU A 87 -11.45 17.85 -0.28
CA LEU A 87 -10.03 18.08 0.01
C LEU A 87 -9.27 18.68 -1.17
N LYS A 88 -9.76 18.52 -2.38
CA LYS A 88 -9.08 18.92 -3.61
C LYS A 88 -8.88 20.44 -3.71
N THR A 89 -7.67 20.84 -4.09
CA THR A 89 -7.29 22.22 -4.35
C THR A 89 -6.22 22.25 -5.45
N LYS A 90 -5.82 23.45 -5.90
CA LYS A 90 -4.67 23.59 -6.83
C LYS A 90 -3.39 22.98 -6.25
N ARG A 91 -3.18 23.07 -4.94
CA ARG A 91 -1.99 22.54 -4.24
C ARG A 91 -2.10 21.06 -3.91
N TYR A 92 -3.31 20.56 -3.65
CA TYR A 92 -3.59 19.17 -3.30
C TYR A 92 -4.36 18.51 -4.42
N THR A 93 -3.60 17.85 -5.31
CA THR A 93 -4.15 17.05 -6.40
C THR A 93 -4.78 15.76 -5.87
N MET A 94 -5.65 15.14 -6.64
CA MET A 94 -6.32 13.89 -6.28
C MET A 94 -5.33 12.78 -5.88
N SER A 95 -4.25 12.62 -6.63
CA SER A 95 -3.21 11.62 -6.34
C SER A 95 -2.49 11.90 -5.01
N ARG A 96 -2.24 13.16 -4.69
CA ARG A 96 -1.64 13.57 -3.42
C ARG A 96 -2.56 13.30 -2.24
N ILE A 97 -3.86 13.64 -2.37
CA ILE A 97 -4.88 13.37 -1.35
C ILE A 97 -4.99 11.88 -1.07
N ARG A 98 -5.14 11.06 -2.10
CA ARG A 98 -5.21 9.60 -1.95
C ARG A 98 -3.99 9.04 -1.23
N ARG A 99 -2.79 9.52 -1.56
CA ARG A 99 -1.55 9.12 -0.88
C ARG A 99 -1.54 9.52 0.60
N ILE A 100 -1.99 10.74 0.93
CA ILE A 100 -2.11 11.20 2.33
C ILE A 100 -3.09 10.31 3.10
N ILE A 101 -4.25 10.02 2.53
CA ILE A 101 -5.25 9.14 3.15
C ILE A 101 -4.69 7.73 3.36
N CYS A 102 -4.02 7.15 2.36
CA CYS A 102 -3.37 5.84 2.51
C CYS A 102 -2.32 5.84 3.63
N ARG A 103 -1.52 6.90 3.75
CA ARG A 103 -0.56 7.04 4.85
C ARG A 103 -1.25 7.13 6.22
N ALA A 104 -2.34 7.89 6.30
CA ALA A 104 -3.13 8.00 7.53
C ALA A 104 -3.65 6.64 8.01
N ILE A 105 -4.27 5.87 7.13
CA ILE A 105 -4.84 4.56 7.50
C ILE A 105 -3.77 3.51 7.81
N LEU A 106 -2.60 3.62 7.21
CA LEU A 106 -1.44 2.74 7.45
C LEU A 106 -0.59 3.17 8.64
N GLY A 107 -0.87 4.33 9.25
CA GLY A 107 -0.08 4.87 10.35
C GLY A 107 1.34 5.30 9.92
N ILE A 108 1.50 5.73 8.68
CA ILE A 108 2.77 6.25 8.16
C ILE A 108 2.89 7.72 8.52
N ASP A 109 3.76 8.01 9.46
CA ASP A 109 4.12 9.34 9.92
C ASP A 109 5.51 9.80 9.39
N ASN A 110 5.94 11.00 9.75
CA ASN A 110 7.24 11.52 9.34
C ASN A 110 8.41 10.69 9.86
N SER A 111 8.27 9.99 11.00
CA SER A 111 9.35 9.15 11.53
C SER A 111 9.60 7.90 10.66
N VAL A 112 8.58 7.41 9.94
CA VAL A 112 8.74 6.31 8.97
C VAL A 112 9.55 6.74 7.76
N LYS A 113 9.40 7.99 7.33
CA LYS A 113 10.14 8.56 6.20
C LYS A 113 11.66 8.59 6.43
N GLU A 114 12.09 8.72 7.69
CA GLU A 114 13.50 8.76 8.07
C GLU A 114 14.14 7.36 8.18
N ILE A 115 13.34 6.29 8.11
CA ILE A 115 13.86 4.93 8.20
C ILE A 115 14.53 4.56 6.87
N SER A 116 15.82 4.23 6.93
CA SER A 116 16.52 3.60 5.82
C SER A 116 15.98 2.19 5.57
N VAL A 117 16.23 1.62 4.37
CA VAL A 117 15.79 0.24 4.03
C VAL A 117 16.28 -0.75 5.09
N PRO A 118 15.39 -1.35 5.90
CA PRO A 118 15.82 -2.11 7.08
C PRO A 118 16.08 -3.60 6.77
N TYR A 119 15.64 -4.11 5.63
CA TYR A 119 15.80 -5.51 5.23
C TYR A 119 15.57 -5.70 3.74
N ILE A 120 15.96 -6.88 3.24
CA ILE A 120 15.63 -7.36 1.90
C ILE A 120 14.61 -8.49 2.04
N ARG A 121 13.44 -8.36 1.40
CA ARG A 121 12.41 -9.39 1.39
C ARG A 121 12.44 -10.17 0.08
N VAL A 122 12.59 -11.50 0.18
CA VAL A 122 12.58 -12.41 -0.95
C VAL A 122 11.19 -13.04 -1.08
N LEU A 123 10.50 -12.77 -2.17
CA LEU A 123 9.16 -13.31 -2.44
C LEU A 123 9.22 -14.67 -3.18
N GLY A 124 10.26 -14.89 -3.96
CA GLY A 124 10.45 -16.12 -4.69
C GLY A 124 11.86 -16.23 -5.28
N PHE A 125 12.28 -17.42 -5.65
CA PHE A 125 13.56 -17.67 -6.31
C PHE A 125 13.55 -18.97 -7.12
N THR A 126 14.39 -19.03 -8.16
CA THR A 126 14.72 -20.22 -8.91
C THR A 126 15.89 -20.97 -8.29
N GLU A 127 16.23 -22.18 -8.79
CA GLU A 127 17.42 -22.91 -8.35
C GLU A 127 18.71 -22.07 -8.45
N LYS A 128 18.88 -21.33 -9.56
CA LYS A 128 20.02 -20.42 -9.73
C LYS A 128 19.99 -19.29 -8.69
N GLY A 129 18.81 -18.73 -8.43
CA GLY A 129 18.61 -17.71 -7.42
C GLY A 129 18.93 -18.20 -6.02
N SER A 130 18.67 -19.47 -5.69
CA SER A 130 19.01 -20.07 -4.39
C SER A 130 20.51 -20.01 -4.08
N LYS A 131 21.38 -20.24 -5.09
CA LYS A 131 22.84 -20.13 -4.91
C LYS A 131 23.24 -18.67 -4.63
N LEU A 132 22.69 -17.73 -5.39
CA LEU A 132 22.94 -16.31 -5.20
C LEU A 132 22.47 -15.82 -3.83
N LEU A 133 21.31 -16.27 -3.34
CA LEU A 133 20.81 -15.91 -2.01
C LEU A 133 21.74 -16.36 -0.89
N LYS A 134 22.43 -17.49 -1.03
CA LYS A 134 23.45 -17.94 -0.07
C LYS A 134 24.63 -16.95 0.00
N GLU A 135 25.10 -16.49 -1.15
CA GLU A 135 26.19 -15.50 -1.23
C GLU A 135 25.76 -14.14 -0.67
N ILE A 136 24.52 -13.68 -1.01
CA ILE A 136 23.96 -12.45 -0.46
C ILE A 136 23.85 -12.54 1.07
N LYS A 137 23.37 -13.66 1.61
CA LYS A 137 23.25 -13.87 3.05
C LYS A 137 24.62 -13.86 3.76
N LYS A 138 25.69 -14.31 3.09
CA LYS A 138 27.05 -14.37 3.64
C LYS A 138 27.73 -13.00 3.63
N ASN A 139 27.52 -12.23 2.56
CA ASN A 139 28.28 -11.01 2.27
C ASN A 139 27.44 -9.72 2.41
N GLY A 140 26.13 -9.83 2.49
CA GLY A 140 25.22 -8.69 2.58
C GLY A 140 25.16 -8.11 3.99
N THR A 141 24.96 -6.79 4.07
CA THR A 141 24.85 -6.06 5.33
C THR A 141 23.41 -5.98 5.85
N LEU A 142 22.43 -6.14 4.98
CA LEU A 142 21.02 -6.07 5.35
C LEU A 142 20.46 -7.47 5.67
N PRO A 143 19.56 -7.60 6.66
CA PRO A 143 18.82 -8.83 6.93
C PRO A 143 18.08 -9.32 5.69
N LEU A 144 18.23 -10.60 5.35
CA LEU A 144 17.53 -11.25 4.25
C LEU A 144 16.36 -12.07 4.78
N ILE A 145 15.13 -11.66 4.47
CA ILE A 145 13.91 -12.31 4.92
C ILE A 145 13.37 -13.21 3.81
N THR A 146 13.47 -14.51 4.01
CA THR A 146 12.84 -15.55 3.17
C THR A 146 11.60 -16.15 3.80
N ASN A 147 11.49 -16.06 5.13
CA ASN A 147 10.32 -16.41 5.90
C ASN A 147 10.03 -15.27 6.89
N VAL A 148 8.85 -14.68 6.77
CA VAL A 148 8.50 -13.47 7.52
C VAL A 148 8.42 -13.76 9.02
N LYS A 149 7.86 -14.91 9.43
CA LYS A 149 7.70 -15.27 10.84
C LYS A 149 9.04 -15.34 11.56
N THR A 150 9.98 -16.09 11.01
CA THR A 150 11.32 -16.22 11.60
C THR A 150 12.20 -14.98 11.36
N GLY A 151 11.98 -14.27 10.28
CA GLY A 151 12.71 -13.03 9.96
C GLY A 151 12.34 -11.88 10.90
N TYR A 152 11.07 -11.79 11.31
CA TYR A 152 10.58 -10.73 12.18
C TYR A 152 11.34 -10.65 13.52
N ASP A 153 11.62 -11.79 14.13
CA ASP A 153 12.29 -11.85 15.44
C ASP A 153 13.71 -11.28 15.38
N ASN A 154 14.36 -11.37 14.22
CA ASN A 154 15.73 -10.91 13.98
C ASN A 154 15.83 -9.46 13.51
N LEU A 155 14.71 -8.76 13.31
CA LEU A 155 14.69 -7.36 12.92
C LEU A 155 14.86 -6.43 14.10
N ASP A 156 15.49 -5.29 13.85
CA ASP A 156 15.48 -4.15 14.78
C ASP A 156 14.08 -3.51 14.86
N ASN A 157 13.94 -2.51 15.70
CA ASN A 157 12.66 -1.80 15.88
C ASN A 157 12.16 -1.13 14.58
N ASN A 158 13.06 -0.61 13.76
CA ASN A 158 12.71 0.01 12.48
C ASN A 158 12.20 -1.03 11.49
N GLY A 159 12.88 -2.17 11.37
CA GLY A 159 12.44 -3.28 10.54
C GLY A 159 11.09 -3.86 10.97
N LYS A 160 10.88 -4.02 12.29
CA LYS A 160 9.58 -4.44 12.85
C LYS A 160 8.47 -3.44 12.55
N LYS A 161 8.76 -2.13 12.65
CA LYS A 161 7.81 -1.06 12.30
C LYS A 161 7.41 -1.13 10.84
N ILE A 162 8.37 -1.22 9.92
CA ILE A 162 8.10 -1.31 8.46
C ILE A 162 7.31 -2.57 8.13
N LEU A 163 7.71 -3.73 8.65
CA LEU A 163 7.01 -4.99 8.40
C LEU A 163 5.58 -4.99 8.99
N GLY A 164 5.38 -4.32 10.11
CA GLY A 164 4.05 -4.07 10.68
C GLY A 164 3.14 -3.27 9.75
N ILE A 165 3.69 -2.23 9.11
CA ILE A 165 2.98 -1.42 8.10
C ILE A 165 2.66 -2.27 6.86
N GLU A 166 3.61 -3.07 6.36
CA GLU A 166 3.37 -4.00 5.23
C GLU A 166 2.24 -4.98 5.55
N ASN A 167 2.27 -5.58 6.75
CA ASN A 167 1.21 -6.49 7.19
C ASN A 167 -0.16 -5.81 7.29
N LEU A 168 -0.21 -4.57 7.78
CA LEU A 168 -1.44 -3.79 7.83
C LEU A 168 -1.94 -3.46 6.41
N ALA A 169 -1.05 -3.14 5.48
CA ALA A 169 -1.39 -2.87 4.09
C ALA A 169 -2.01 -4.11 3.41
N THR A 170 -1.44 -5.30 3.62
CA THR A 170 -1.99 -6.57 3.12
C THR A 170 -3.37 -6.86 3.70
N ARG A 171 -3.59 -6.61 4.98
CA ARG A 171 -4.90 -6.78 5.62
C ARG A 171 -5.94 -5.79 5.06
N LEU A 172 -5.57 -4.53 4.88
CA LEU A 172 -6.45 -3.53 4.28
C LEU A 172 -6.76 -3.85 2.82
N TRP A 173 -5.78 -4.35 2.07
CA TRP A 173 -6.01 -4.82 0.70
C TRP A 173 -7.03 -5.97 0.69
N SER A 174 -6.93 -6.91 1.61
CA SER A 174 -7.91 -8.01 1.73
C SER A 174 -9.32 -7.51 2.03
N LEU A 175 -9.47 -6.49 2.87
CA LEU A 175 -10.77 -5.87 3.16
C LEU A 175 -11.30 -5.06 1.96
N ALA A 176 -10.41 -4.50 1.16
CA ALA A 176 -10.78 -3.76 -0.05
C ALA A 176 -11.12 -4.68 -1.24
N SER A 177 -10.73 -5.96 -1.18
CA SER A 177 -10.97 -6.96 -2.20
C SER A 177 -12.42 -7.43 -2.20
N CYS A 178 -12.99 -7.64 -3.40
CA CYS A 178 -14.37 -8.08 -3.55
C CYS A 178 -14.58 -9.57 -3.28
N ASN A 179 -13.53 -10.38 -3.43
CA ASN A 179 -13.61 -11.85 -3.42
C ASN A 179 -12.97 -12.48 -2.19
N ASN A 180 -12.38 -11.68 -1.32
CA ASN A 180 -11.58 -12.19 -0.21
C ASN A 180 -12.41 -12.23 1.07
N THR A 181 -12.68 -13.42 1.57
CA THR A 181 -13.42 -13.65 2.82
C THR A 181 -12.50 -13.79 4.03
N ILE A 182 -11.19 -13.93 3.82
CA ILE A 182 -10.21 -14.15 4.88
C ILE A 182 -9.19 -13.02 4.86
N LEU A 183 -8.91 -12.44 6.03
CA LEU A 183 -7.86 -11.44 6.16
C LEU A 183 -6.49 -12.05 5.92
N ASN A 184 -5.90 -11.76 4.79
CA ASN A 184 -4.51 -12.13 4.50
C ASN A 184 -3.56 -11.38 5.42
N ASN A 185 -2.40 -11.97 5.66
CA ASN A 185 -1.31 -11.34 6.41
C ASN A 185 0.04 -11.77 5.84
N GLU A 186 1.08 -11.00 6.15
CA GLU A 186 2.42 -11.21 5.61
C GLU A 186 3.16 -12.39 6.26
N PHE A 187 2.63 -12.95 7.36
CA PHE A 187 3.27 -14.03 8.10
C PHE A 187 2.93 -15.44 7.59
N THR A 188 1.89 -15.57 6.77
CA THR A 188 1.41 -16.86 6.23
C THR A 188 1.92 -17.22 4.84
N PRO A 189 2.22 -16.28 3.90
CA PRO A 189 2.67 -16.63 2.57
C PRO A 189 3.98 -17.42 2.60
N GLN A 190 4.02 -18.50 1.84
CA GLN A 190 5.24 -19.26 1.61
C GLN A 190 6.01 -18.65 0.43
N ILE A 191 7.34 -18.75 0.51
CA ILE A 191 8.21 -18.33 -0.58
C ILE A 191 7.96 -19.17 -1.83
N ILE A 192 7.87 -18.53 -2.98
CA ILE A 192 7.65 -19.19 -4.27
C ILE A 192 8.97 -19.76 -4.74
N LYS A 193 8.98 -21.06 -5.02
CA LYS A 193 10.13 -21.76 -5.62
C LYS A 193 9.76 -22.11 -7.05
N GLY A 194 10.56 -21.65 -8.00
CA GLY A 194 10.46 -21.95 -9.44
C GLY A 194 11.57 -22.86 -9.92
#